data_3c495419a2e8a107347d52c522df8d40
#
_entry.id   3c495419a2e8a107347d52c522df8d40
#
_cell.length_a   1.000
_cell.length_b   1.000
_cell.length_c   1.000
_cell.angle_alpha   90.00
_cell.angle_beta   90.00
_cell.angle_gamma   90.00
#
_symmetry.space_group_name_H-M   'P 1'
#
loop_
_entity.id
_entity.type
_entity.pdbx_description
1 polymer ?
#
loop_
_entity_poly.entity_id
_entity_poly.type
_entity_poly.pdbx_seq_one_letter_code
_entity_poly.pdbx_strand_id
1 'polypeptide(L)'
;LATVSQNIYLTKKEKLKCSKCHSPILAGEAFVGETEQSRGTCFSCSDFVGYPLLPPGNAALTRRSKKHSALCGVLLTWNQRRKRFARKGQYVEAAAIEKAKIECAADQKIRDEKNAKAAIVREKQDKIYIENFAIAIREIYPSCPVKREYAIAQHACEKHSGRVGRTANAKIFDKQMIDLAVEAHIRHMETNYDAQFGKGKRKKEIRSDVKFDIKRVMMQWRQLPTLDLFE
;
A
#
# COMPACT_ATOMS: atom_id res chain seq x y z
N LEU A 1 -16.22 6.75 28.75
CA LEU A 1 -15.22 7.81 28.64
C LEU A 1 -14.55 7.70 27.28
N ALA A 2 -14.35 8.82 26.59
CA ALA A 2 -13.63 8.84 25.31
C ALA A 2 -12.13 8.64 25.56
N THR A 3 -11.47 7.77 24.78
CA THR A 3 -10.03 7.53 24.88
C THR A 3 -9.27 8.75 24.35
N VAL A 4 -8.41 9.34 25.16
CA VAL A 4 -7.48 10.40 24.71
C VAL A 4 -6.36 9.76 23.91
N SER A 5 -6.14 10.22 22.69
CA SER A 5 -5.11 9.66 21.79
C SER A 5 -4.03 10.68 21.51
N GLN A 6 -2.76 10.29 21.70
CA GLN A 6 -1.60 11.13 21.44
C GLN A 6 -0.63 10.42 20.47
N ASN A 7 0.13 11.20 19.72
CA ASN A 7 1.16 10.65 18.85
C ASN A 7 2.49 10.58 19.59
N ILE A 8 3.17 9.46 19.41
CA ILE A 8 4.52 9.20 19.90
C ILE A 8 5.40 9.00 18.69
N TYR A 9 6.50 9.74 18.58
CA TYR A 9 7.43 9.68 17.46
C TYR A 9 8.76 9.08 17.90
N LEU A 10 9.37 8.27 17.03
CA LEU A 10 10.77 7.94 17.17
C LEU A 10 11.60 9.02 16.46
N THR A 11 12.41 9.74 17.24
CA THR A 11 13.26 10.80 16.68
C THR A 11 14.37 10.24 15.81
N LYS A 12 14.69 10.98 14.75
CA LYS A 12 15.84 10.70 13.87
C LYS A 12 16.98 11.71 14.06
N LYS A 13 16.73 12.78 14.80
CA LYS A 13 17.67 13.91 14.97
C LYS A 13 18.03 14.05 16.43
N GLU A 14 19.30 14.28 16.69
CA GLU A 14 19.89 14.44 18.05
C GLU A 14 19.65 15.83 18.67
N LYS A 15 18.76 16.65 18.13
CA LYS A 15 18.62 18.07 18.54
C LYS A 15 17.32 18.40 19.28
N LEU A 16 16.53 17.41 19.65
CA LEU A 16 15.32 17.67 20.42
C LEU A 16 15.63 17.67 21.91
N LYS A 17 15.02 18.61 22.65
CA LYS A 17 15.06 18.65 24.11
C LYS A 17 13.65 18.46 24.67
N CYS A 18 13.56 17.71 25.75
CA CYS A 18 12.31 17.50 26.46
C CYS A 18 11.76 18.84 26.99
N SER A 19 10.48 19.10 26.79
CA SER A 19 9.81 20.30 27.30
C SER A 19 9.65 20.32 28.83
N LYS A 20 9.68 19.15 29.50
CA LYS A 20 9.54 19.02 30.95
C LYS A 20 10.89 18.99 31.68
N CYS A 21 11.80 18.09 31.31
CA CYS A 21 13.08 17.92 32.02
C CYS A 21 14.28 18.55 31.33
N HIS A 22 14.09 19.15 30.15
CA HIS A 22 15.12 19.79 29.32
C HIS A 22 16.29 18.88 28.87
N SER A 23 16.24 17.57 29.20
CA SER A 23 17.21 16.60 28.75
C SER A 23 17.15 16.42 27.23
N PRO A 24 18.28 16.13 26.57
CA PRO A 24 18.30 15.81 25.14
C PRO A 24 17.54 14.51 24.89
N ILE A 25 16.79 14.45 23.79
CA ILE A 25 16.13 13.24 23.27
C ILE A 25 17.02 12.74 22.14
N LEU A 26 17.62 11.56 22.34
CA LEU A 26 18.57 11.00 21.40
C LEU A 26 17.88 10.36 20.17
N ALA A 27 18.66 10.21 19.09
CA ALA A 27 18.18 9.53 17.91
C ALA A 27 17.73 8.09 18.24
N GLY A 28 16.51 7.72 17.80
CA GLY A 28 15.90 6.43 18.11
C GLY A 28 15.05 6.42 19.38
N GLU A 29 15.10 7.44 20.22
CA GLU A 29 14.24 7.54 21.39
C GLU A 29 12.83 8.02 21.05
N ALA A 30 11.87 7.56 21.84
CA ALA A 30 10.46 7.94 21.70
C ALA A 30 10.17 9.24 22.46
N PHE A 31 9.34 10.09 21.86
CA PHE A 31 8.83 11.29 22.50
C PHE A 31 7.38 11.54 22.12
N VAL A 32 6.63 12.19 22.99
CA VAL A 32 5.25 12.62 22.76
C VAL A 32 5.26 14.04 22.20
N GLY A 33 4.63 14.25 21.03
CA GLY A 33 4.57 15.56 20.40
C GLY A 33 3.43 15.66 19.39
N GLU A 34 3.15 16.86 18.92
CA GLU A 34 2.16 17.11 17.87
C GLU A 34 2.69 16.67 16.50
N THR A 35 3.96 16.93 16.25
CA THR A 35 4.67 16.53 15.03
C THR A 35 6.06 15.97 15.37
N GLU A 36 6.71 15.30 14.40
CA GLU A 36 8.10 14.80 14.55
C GLU A 36 9.13 15.93 14.82
N GLN A 37 8.79 17.15 14.48
CA GLN A 37 9.70 18.32 14.61
C GLN A 37 9.30 19.30 15.72
N SER A 38 8.13 19.07 16.35
CA SER A 38 7.64 19.93 17.43
C SER A 38 8.42 19.69 18.72
N ARG A 39 8.40 20.70 19.61
CA ARG A 39 8.78 20.50 20.99
C ARG A 39 7.88 19.42 21.60
N GLY A 40 8.46 18.47 22.28
CA GLY A 40 7.71 17.35 22.86
C GLY A 40 8.26 16.93 24.19
N THR A 41 7.61 16.01 24.83
CA THR A 41 7.99 15.44 26.13
C THR A 41 8.68 14.10 25.88
N CYS A 42 9.88 13.87 26.47
CA CYS A 42 10.55 12.57 26.39
C CYS A 42 9.66 11.48 26.98
N PHE A 43 9.87 10.24 26.57
CA PHE A 43 9.02 9.13 27.00
C PHE A 43 8.97 8.98 28.53
N SER A 44 10.11 9.16 29.20
CA SER A 44 10.24 9.08 30.68
C SER A 44 9.47 10.16 31.43
N CYS A 45 9.20 11.30 30.80
CA CYS A 45 8.39 12.39 31.38
C CYS A 45 6.94 12.38 30.90
N SER A 46 6.56 11.43 30.05
CA SER A 46 5.22 11.32 29.49
C SER A 46 4.28 10.48 30.38
N ASP A 47 2.99 10.58 30.11
CA ASP A 47 1.98 9.80 30.82
C ASP A 47 1.93 8.32 30.36
N PHE A 48 2.85 7.93 29.45
CA PHE A 48 2.94 6.55 28.93
C PHE A 48 3.99 5.70 29.65
N VAL A 49 4.65 6.21 30.66
CA VAL A 49 5.57 5.43 31.50
C VAL A 49 4.80 4.27 32.13
N GLY A 50 5.33 3.04 31.93
CA GLY A 50 4.69 1.81 32.41
C GLY A 50 3.60 1.23 31.48
N TYR A 51 3.23 1.94 30.41
CA TYR A 51 2.29 1.38 29.43
C TYR A 51 3.03 0.42 28.48
N PRO A 52 2.56 -0.82 28.33
CA PRO A 52 3.14 -1.75 27.39
C PRO A 52 2.87 -1.32 25.94
N LEU A 53 3.85 -1.59 25.07
CA LEU A 53 3.69 -1.42 23.63
C LEU A 53 2.95 -2.62 23.06
N LEU A 54 1.74 -2.40 22.52
CA LEU A 54 1.02 -3.37 21.70
C LEU A 54 1.48 -3.25 20.25
N PRO A 55 2.20 -4.26 19.69
CA PRO A 55 2.67 -4.23 18.32
C PRO A 55 1.52 -4.31 17.30
N PRO A 56 1.74 -3.93 16.03
CA PRO A 56 0.76 -4.10 14.97
C PRO A 56 0.60 -5.60 14.62
N GLY A 57 -0.55 -5.96 14.03
CA GLY A 57 -0.84 -7.33 13.58
C GLY A 57 -2.32 -7.64 13.72
N ASN A 58 -2.84 -7.73 14.93
CA ASN A 58 -4.25 -8.01 15.14
C ASN A 58 -5.07 -6.71 15.23
N ALA A 59 -5.83 -6.40 14.17
CA ALA A 59 -6.63 -5.18 14.10
C ALA A 59 -7.78 -5.15 15.13
N ALA A 60 -8.36 -6.29 15.48
CA ALA A 60 -9.43 -6.37 16.48
C ALA A 60 -8.87 -6.08 17.88
N LEU A 61 -7.77 -6.72 18.24
CA LEU A 61 -7.06 -6.49 19.49
C LEU A 61 -6.63 -5.02 19.63
N THR A 62 -6.03 -4.46 18.59
CA THR A 62 -5.60 -3.06 18.56
C THR A 62 -6.75 -2.08 18.81
N ARG A 63 -7.89 -2.28 18.14
CA ARG A 63 -9.07 -1.39 18.34
C ARG A 63 -9.70 -1.54 19.72
N ARG A 64 -9.83 -2.78 20.21
CA ARG A 64 -10.43 -3.06 21.51
C ARG A 64 -9.55 -2.58 22.65
N SER A 65 -8.24 -2.83 22.60
CA SER A 65 -7.31 -2.31 23.60
C SER A 65 -7.37 -0.78 23.67
N LYS A 66 -7.42 -0.10 22.52
CA LYS A 66 -7.62 1.35 22.51
C LYS A 66 -8.96 1.74 23.17
N LYS A 67 -10.06 1.03 22.86
CA LYS A 67 -11.40 1.33 23.41
C LYS A 67 -11.45 1.20 24.94
N HIS A 68 -10.69 0.27 25.50
CA HIS A 68 -10.66 -0.02 26.94
C HIS A 68 -9.61 0.77 27.72
N SER A 69 -8.71 1.49 27.03
CA SER A 69 -7.69 2.33 27.65
C SER A 69 -8.17 3.77 27.74
N ALA A 70 -7.93 4.41 28.86
CA ALA A 70 -8.23 5.84 29.04
C ALA A 70 -7.30 6.69 28.18
N LEU A 71 -6.04 6.30 28.06
CA LEU A 71 -5.03 6.96 27.27
C LEU A 71 -4.43 5.99 26.23
N CYS A 72 -4.15 6.47 25.02
CA CYS A 72 -3.55 5.70 23.93
C CYS A 72 -2.45 6.49 23.23
N GLY A 73 -1.21 5.99 23.26
CA GLY A 73 -0.07 6.55 22.52
C GLY A 73 0.18 5.79 21.22
N VAL A 74 0.03 6.44 20.07
CA VAL A 74 0.29 5.81 18.76
C VAL A 74 1.75 6.01 18.39
N LEU A 75 2.53 4.91 18.36
CA LEU A 75 3.94 4.95 17.97
C LEU A 75 4.08 5.07 16.46
N LEU A 76 4.72 6.14 16.01
CA LEU A 76 4.92 6.51 14.62
C LEU A 76 6.40 6.58 14.26
N THR A 77 6.75 6.06 13.08
CA THR A 77 8.08 6.20 12.49
C THR A 77 7.98 6.68 11.06
N TRP A 78 8.88 7.54 10.63
CA TRP A 78 8.95 7.97 9.24
C TRP A 78 9.45 6.84 8.32
N ASN A 79 8.66 6.50 7.31
CA ASN A 79 9.04 5.55 6.27
C ASN A 79 9.61 6.31 5.06
N GLN A 80 10.93 6.25 4.86
CA GLN A 80 11.62 6.93 3.77
C GLN A 80 11.11 6.54 2.38
N ARG A 81 10.86 5.24 2.16
CA ARG A 81 10.41 4.72 0.86
C ARG A 81 9.02 5.23 0.50
N ARG A 82 8.11 5.28 1.49
CA ARG A 82 6.69 5.67 1.28
C ARG A 82 6.44 7.15 1.52
N LYS A 83 7.44 7.92 1.97
CA LYS A 83 7.34 9.35 2.32
C LYS A 83 6.16 9.67 3.24
N ARG A 84 5.91 8.80 4.22
CA ARG A 84 4.83 8.96 5.21
C ARG A 84 5.18 8.29 6.53
N PHE A 85 4.47 8.67 7.60
CA PHE A 85 4.56 7.99 8.87
C PHE A 85 3.93 6.59 8.79
N ALA A 86 4.61 5.63 9.38
CA ALA A 86 4.13 4.27 9.57
C ALA A 86 3.90 4.01 11.05
N ARG A 87 2.72 3.45 11.38
CA ARG A 87 2.39 3.03 12.73
C ARG A 87 3.18 1.78 13.09
N LYS A 88 3.87 1.80 14.24
CA LYS A 88 4.67 0.69 14.76
C LYS A 88 4.03 -0.03 15.95
N GLY A 89 2.94 0.50 16.45
CA GLY A 89 2.20 -0.03 17.59
C GLY A 89 1.45 1.06 18.32
N GLN A 90 0.96 0.71 19.49
CA GLN A 90 0.34 1.66 20.41
C GLN A 90 0.66 1.31 21.85
N TYR A 91 0.89 2.33 22.67
CA TYR A 91 0.98 2.23 24.11
C TYR A 91 -0.44 2.34 24.69
N VAL A 92 -0.86 1.37 25.46
CA VAL A 92 -2.16 1.31 26.11
C VAL A 92 -2.02 0.60 27.46
N GLU A 93 -2.97 0.76 28.35
CA GLU A 93 -2.96 0.10 29.66
C GLU A 93 -2.91 -1.42 29.55
N ALA A 94 -2.13 -2.08 30.39
CA ALA A 94 -2.02 -3.54 30.42
C ALA A 94 -3.40 -4.22 30.62
N ALA A 95 -4.20 -3.69 31.55
CA ALA A 95 -5.56 -4.20 31.80
C ALA A 95 -6.47 -4.10 30.58
N ALA A 96 -6.32 -3.03 29.76
CA ALA A 96 -7.07 -2.86 28.52
C ALA A 96 -6.68 -3.90 27.46
N ILE A 97 -5.40 -4.30 27.40
CA ILE A 97 -4.94 -5.37 26.51
C ILE A 97 -5.55 -6.72 26.93
N GLU A 98 -5.49 -7.06 28.22
CA GLU A 98 -6.04 -8.33 28.72
C GLU A 98 -7.54 -8.44 28.48
N LYS A 99 -8.29 -7.39 28.79
CA LYS A 99 -9.73 -7.34 28.48
C LYS A 99 -10.00 -7.52 26.99
N ALA A 100 -9.23 -6.85 26.14
CA ALA A 100 -9.36 -6.96 24.69
C ALA A 100 -9.00 -8.36 24.17
N LYS A 101 -8.05 -9.07 24.80
CA LYS A 101 -7.70 -10.47 24.46
C LYS A 101 -8.87 -11.40 24.72
N ILE A 102 -9.52 -11.26 25.90
CA ILE A 102 -10.69 -12.07 26.28
C ILE A 102 -11.82 -11.85 25.26
N GLU A 103 -12.16 -10.60 24.94
CA GLU A 103 -13.17 -10.30 23.93
C GLU A 103 -12.81 -10.83 22.53
N CYS A 104 -11.52 -10.77 22.16
CA CYS A 104 -11.04 -11.30 20.90
C CYS A 104 -11.11 -12.82 20.83
N ALA A 105 -10.86 -13.52 21.93
CA ALA A 105 -10.99 -14.97 22.01
C ALA A 105 -12.47 -15.40 21.90
N ALA A 106 -13.36 -14.71 22.59
CA ALA A 106 -14.79 -15.02 22.62
C ALA A 106 -15.48 -14.96 21.25
N ASP A 107 -15.06 -14.05 20.36
CA ASP A 107 -15.67 -13.91 19.03
C ASP A 107 -14.77 -14.33 17.86
N GLN A 108 -13.63 -14.96 18.14
CA GLN A 108 -12.65 -15.34 17.11
C GLN A 108 -13.29 -16.17 15.99
N LYS A 109 -14.00 -17.24 16.35
CA LYS A 109 -14.65 -18.14 15.40
C LYS A 109 -15.63 -17.40 14.47
N ILE A 110 -16.48 -16.54 15.05
CA ILE A 110 -17.47 -15.76 14.28
C ILE A 110 -16.77 -14.81 13.30
N ARG A 111 -15.67 -14.18 13.73
CA ARG A 111 -14.89 -13.29 12.85
C ARG A 111 -14.20 -14.05 11.72
N ASP A 112 -13.68 -15.23 12.00
CA ASP A 112 -13.02 -16.06 10.99
C ASP A 112 -14.01 -16.55 9.93
N GLU A 113 -15.20 -16.98 10.34
CA GLU A 113 -16.28 -17.36 9.42
C GLU A 113 -16.72 -16.17 8.53
N LYS A 114 -16.90 -14.99 9.13
CA LYS A 114 -17.23 -13.76 8.37
C LYS A 114 -16.11 -13.37 7.40
N ASN A 115 -14.86 -13.47 7.84
CA ASN A 115 -13.70 -13.16 7.00
C ASN A 115 -13.56 -14.13 5.82
N ALA A 116 -13.82 -15.43 6.05
CA ALA A 116 -13.82 -16.44 5.01
C ALA A 116 -14.89 -16.17 3.94
N LYS A 117 -16.15 -15.90 4.37
CA LYS A 117 -17.23 -15.51 3.45
C LYS A 117 -16.89 -14.25 2.66
N ALA A 118 -16.38 -13.22 3.34
CA ALA A 118 -15.95 -11.98 2.70
C ALA A 118 -14.76 -12.17 1.74
N ALA A 119 -13.87 -13.14 1.99
CA ALA A 119 -12.77 -13.47 1.10
C ALA A 119 -13.27 -14.03 -0.24
N ILE A 120 -14.26 -14.94 -0.20
CA ILE A 120 -14.90 -15.51 -1.40
C ILE A 120 -15.55 -14.41 -2.25
N VAL A 121 -16.30 -13.51 -1.59
CA VAL A 121 -16.94 -12.38 -2.29
C VAL A 121 -15.90 -11.48 -2.95
N ARG A 122 -14.83 -11.13 -2.21
CA ARG A 122 -13.73 -10.31 -2.76
C ARG A 122 -13.01 -10.98 -3.93
N GLU A 123 -12.85 -12.30 -3.89
CA GLU A 123 -12.24 -13.03 -5.01
C GLU A 123 -13.11 -12.97 -6.27
N LYS A 124 -14.44 -13.19 -6.12
CA LYS A 124 -15.37 -13.05 -7.25
C LYS A 124 -15.36 -11.63 -7.85
N GLN A 125 -15.43 -10.62 -6.99
CA GLN A 125 -15.36 -9.22 -7.44
C GLN A 125 -14.04 -8.90 -8.13
N ASP A 126 -12.96 -9.50 -7.69
CA ASP A 126 -11.64 -9.32 -8.28
C ASP A 126 -11.55 -9.91 -9.68
N LYS A 127 -12.10 -11.11 -9.89
CA LYS A 127 -12.19 -11.74 -11.23
C LYS A 127 -12.98 -10.86 -12.19
N ILE A 128 -14.18 -10.40 -11.78
CA ILE A 128 -15.01 -9.48 -12.56
C ILE A 128 -14.26 -8.19 -12.90
N TYR A 129 -13.53 -7.64 -11.93
CA TYR A 129 -12.74 -6.44 -12.16
C TYR A 129 -11.63 -6.64 -13.21
N ILE A 130 -10.92 -7.78 -13.16
CA ILE A 130 -9.89 -8.12 -14.14
C ILE A 130 -10.48 -8.32 -15.53
N GLU A 131 -11.65 -8.97 -15.64
CA GLU A 131 -12.38 -9.13 -16.88
C GLU A 131 -12.79 -7.79 -17.49
N ASN A 132 -13.39 -6.90 -16.69
CA ASN A 132 -13.77 -5.56 -17.14
C ASN A 132 -12.54 -4.72 -17.55
N PHE A 133 -11.41 -4.88 -16.86
CA PHE A 133 -10.18 -4.22 -17.26
C PHE A 133 -9.65 -4.75 -18.60
N ALA A 134 -9.78 -6.05 -18.86
CA ALA A 134 -9.44 -6.65 -20.16
C ALA A 134 -10.35 -6.14 -21.28
N ILE A 135 -11.66 -6.02 -21.01
CA ILE A 135 -12.63 -5.43 -21.96
C ILE A 135 -12.21 -3.99 -22.30
N ALA A 136 -11.93 -3.16 -21.29
CA ALA A 136 -11.51 -1.79 -21.51
C ALA A 136 -10.17 -1.69 -22.31
N ILE A 137 -9.25 -2.65 -22.13
CA ILE A 137 -8.07 -2.75 -22.98
C ILE A 137 -8.48 -3.04 -24.43
N ARG A 138 -9.39 -4.00 -24.67
CA ARG A 138 -9.84 -4.37 -26.01
C ARG A 138 -10.56 -3.22 -26.73
N GLU A 139 -11.33 -2.41 -26.00
CA GLU A 139 -11.98 -1.22 -26.57
C GLU A 139 -10.98 -0.18 -27.06
N ILE A 140 -9.90 0.05 -26.34
CA ILE A 140 -8.86 1.04 -26.70
C ILE A 140 -7.85 0.46 -27.71
N TYR A 141 -7.63 -0.85 -27.70
CA TYR A 141 -6.66 -1.58 -28.51
C TYR A 141 -7.33 -2.74 -29.26
N PRO A 142 -8.20 -2.46 -30.23
CA PRO A 142 -8.99 -3.49 -30.91
C PRO A 142 -8.16 -4.53 -31.67
N SER A 143 -6.98 -4.15 -32.19
CA SER A 143 -6.03 -5.06 -32.86
C SER A 143 -5.00 -5.69 -31.91
N CYS A 144 -5.17 -5.58 -30.59
CA CYS A 144 -4.37 -6.33 -29.64
C CYS A 144 -4.52 -7.85 -29.90
N PRO A 145 -3.44 -8.65 -29.95
CA PRO A 145 -3.54 -10.09 -30.14
C PRO A 145 -4.53 -10.75 -29.20
N VAL A 146 -5.27 -11.75 -29.70
CA VAL A 146 -6.34 -12.44 -28.97
C VAL A 146 -5.82 -12.99 -27.63
N LYS A 147 -6.57 -12.81 -26.56
CA LYS A 147 -6.24 -13.17 -25.16
C LYS A 147 -5.11 -12.37 -24.53
N ARG A 148 -4.43 -11.50 -25.27
CA ARG A 148 -3.36 -10.67 -24.73
C ARG A 148 -3.90 -9.62 -23.73
N GLU A 149 -5.10 -9.10 -23.98
CA GLU A 149 -5.82 -8.18 -23.08
C GLU A 149 -6.00 -8.78 -21.67
N TYR A 150 -6.31 -10.09 -21.58
CA TYR A 150 -6.42 -10.77 -20.30
C TYR A 150 -5.08 -10.91 -19.58
N ALA A 151 -4.01 -11.26 -20.32
CA ALA A 151 -2.67 -11.33 -19.75
C ALA A 151 -2.21 -9.98 -19.20
N ILE A 152 -2.48 -8.90 -19.93
CA ILE A 152 -2.18 -7.52 -19.51
C ILE A 152 -2.99 -7.19 -18.24
N ALA A 153 -4.31 -7.44 -18.25
CA ALA A 153 -5.18 -7.17 -17.13
C ALA A 153 -4.78 -7.93 -15.86
N GLN A 154 -4.52 -9.23 -15.95
CA GLN A 154 -4.05 -10.05 -14.83
C GLN A 154 -2.76 -9.50 -14.25
N HIS A 155 -1.76 -9.22 -15.09
CA HIS A 155 -0.49 -8.69 -14.66
C HIS A 155 -0.61 -7.29 -14.04
N ALA A 156 -1.34 -6.37 -14.69
CA ALA A 156 -1.52 -5.00 -14.20
C ALA A 156 -2.32 -4.95 -12.88
N CYS A 157 -3.32 -5.82 -12.73
CA CYS A 157 -4.23 -5.87 -11.60
C CYS A 157 -3.79 -6.83 -10.48
N GLU A 158 -2.58 -7.36 -10.49
CA GLU A 158 -2.05 -8.21 -9.43
C GLU A 158 -2.05 -7.49 -8.08
N LYS A 159 -2.64 -8.15 -7.07
CA LYS A 159 -2.77 -7.59 -5.70
C LYS A 159 -1.40 -7.39 -5.05
N HIS A 160 -1.26 -6.28 -4.34
CA HIS A 160 -0.05 -5.93 -3.57
C HIS A 160 1.23 -5.73 -4.40
N SER A 161 1.15 -5.81 -5.72
CA SER A 161 2.30 -5.64 -6.62
C SER A 161 2.76 -4.17 -6.76
N GLY A 162 1.90 -3.21 -6.42
CA GLY A 162 2.15 -1.78 -6.66
C GLY A 162 2.02 -1.35 -8.13
N ARG A 163 1.49 -2.23 -9.00
CA ARG A 163 1.24 -1.94 -10.41
C ARG A 163 0.04 -1.03 -10.61
N VAL A 164 -0.05 -0.45 -11.80
CA VAL A 164 -1.03 0.60 -12.14
C VAL A 164 -2.49 0.16 -12.01
N GLY A 165 -2.82 -1.08 -12.34
CA GLY A 165 -4.19 -1.59 -12.36
C GLY A 165 -4.92 -1.63 -11.00
N ARG A 166 -4.25 -1.28 -9.89
CA ARG A 166 -4.88 -1.17 -8.55
C ARG A 166 -4.95 0.26 -8.03
N THR A 167 -4.60 1.25 -8.85
CA THR A 167 -4.75 2.67 -8.50
C THR A 167 -6.22 3.10 -8.52
N ALA A 168 -6.54 4.23 -7.88
CA ALA A 168 -7.89 4.76 -7.87
C ALA A 168 -8.40 5.04 -9.29
N ASN A 169 -7.57 5.65 -10.14
CA ASN A 169 -7.93 5.96 -11.52
C ASN A 169 -8.08 4.70 -12.39
N ALA A 170 -7.28 3.64 -12.14
CA ALA A 170 -7.45 2.38 -12.86
C ALA A 170 -8.80 1.70 -12.55
N LYS A 171 -9.36 1.90 -11.35
CA LYS A 171 -10.67 1.33 -10.97
C LYS A 171 -11.84 1.93 -11.73
N ILE A 172 -11.71 3.10 -12.31
CA ILE A 172 -12.68 3.75 -13.19
C ILE A 172 -12.30 3.59 -14.67
N PHE A 173 -11.38 2.68 -14.96
CA PHE A 173 -10.89 2.37 -16.32
C PHE A 173 -10.36 3.60 -17.08
N ASP A 174 -9.72 4.52 -16.35
CA ASP A 174 -9.08 5.69 -16.94
C ASP A 174 -8.11 5.30 -18.05
N LYS A 175 -8.24 5.97 -19.19
CA LYS A 175 -7.48 5.65 -20.41
C LYS A 175 -5.97 5.69 -20.18
N GLN A 176 -5.47 6.66 -19.39
CA GLN A 176 -4.03 6.76 -19.12
C GLN A 176 -3.52 5.57 -18.32
N MET A 177 -4.33 5.05 -17.39
CA MET A 177 -3.97 3.87 -16.59
C MET A 177 -3.96 2.60 -17.44
N ILE A 178 -4.89 2.48 -18.38
CA ILE A 178 -4.92 1.39 -19.37
C ILE A 178 -3.70 1.49 -20.30
N ASP A 179 -3.41 2.69 -20.83
CA ASP A 179 -2.23 2.93 -21.68
C ASP A 179 -0.93 2.55 -20.95
N LEU A 180 -0.79 2.90 -19.67
CA LEU A 180 0.38 2.51 -18.85
C LEU A 180 0.47 1.00 -18.61
N ALA A 181 -0.65 0.30 -18.46
CA ALA A 181 -0.67 -1.15 -18.31
C ALA A 181 -0.22 -1.84 -19.60
N VAL A 182 -0.74 -1.40 -20.75
CA VAL A 182 -0.38 -1.89 -22.08
C VAL A 182 1.08 -1.58 -22.39
N GLU A 183 1.53 -0.35 -22.15
CA GLU A 183 2.94 0.04 -22.33
C GLU A 183 3.89 -0.84 -21.50
N ALA A 184 3.55 -1.11 -20.24
CA ALA A 184 4.36 -1.96 -19.39
C ALA A 184 4.46 -3.39 -19.94
N HIS A 185 3.35 -3.93 -20.45
CA HIS A 185 3.32 -5.27 -21.05
C HIS A 185 4.16 -5.33 -22.33
N ILE A 186 3.93 -4.42 -23.28
CA ILE A 186 4.68 -4.34 -24.54
C ILE A 186 6.18 -4.24 -24.25
N ARG A 187 6.58 -3.42 -23.28
CA ARG A 187 7.99 -3.26 -22.89
C ARG A 187 8.67 -4.58 -22.58
N HIS A 188 7.98 -5.45 -21.84
CA HIS A 188 8.56 -6.72 -21.41
C HIS A 188 8.38 -7.86 -22.43
N MET A 189 7.29 -7.83 -23.22
CA MET A 189 6.92 -8.96 -24.08
C MET A 189 7.22 -8.74 -25.56
N GLU A 190 7.22 -7.47 -26.03
CA GLU A 190 7.34 -7.14 -27.45
C GLU A 190 8.64 -6.39 -27.78
N THR A 191 9.50 -6.14 -26.76
CA THR A 191 10.79 -5.49 -26.97
C THR A 191 11.92 -6.29 -26.31
N ASN A 192 13.16 -5.92 -26.63
CA ASN A 192 14.35 -6.53 -26.03
C ASN A 192 14.72 -5.90 -24.65
N TYR A 193 13.77 -5.22 -23.99
CA TYR A 193 13.99 -4.50 -22.75
C TYR A 193 14.67 -5.36 -21.67
N ASP A 194 14.14 -6.56 -21.42
CA ASP A 194 14.66 -7.45 -20.37
C ASP A 194 16.04 -8.02 -20.73
N ALA A 195 16.31 -8.26 -22.01
CA ALA A 195 17.62 -8.73 -22.50
C ALA A 195 18.75 -7.67 -22.38
N GLN A 196 18.40 -6.41 -22.17
CA GLN A 196 19.37 -5.33 -21.98
C GLN A 196 19.85 -5.18 -20.53
N PHE A 197 19.14 -5.80 -19.55
CA PHE A 197 19.63 -5.84 -18.18
C PHE A 197 20.92 -6.65 -18.06
N GLY A 198 21.83 -6.17 -17.25
CA GLY A 198 23.14 -6.82 -17.07
C GLY A 198 24.22 -6.38 -18.08
N LYS A 199 23.89 -5.56 -19.09
CA LYS A 199 24.84 -5.01 -20.06
C LYS A 199 25.42 -3.64 -19.68
N GLY A 200 25.46 -3.31 -18.37
CA GLY A 200 26.02 -2.05 -17.87
C GLY A 200 25.15 -0.80 -18.06
N LYS A 201 24.03 -0.90 -18.76
CA LYS A 201 23.11 0.23 -18.97
C LYS A 201 22.23 0.50 -17.76
N ARG A 202 21.96 1.77 -17.48
CA ARG A 202 21.00 2.17 -16.43
C ARG A 202 19.56 1.96 -16.91
N LYS A 203 18.69 1.60 -16.00
CA LYS A 203 17.25 1.35 -16.25
C LYS A 203 16.56 2.48 -17.04
N LYS A 204 16.97 3.74 -16.84
CA LYS A 204 16.43 4.91 -17.56
C LYS A 204 16.84 4.90 -19.04
N GLU A 205 18.07 4.53 -19.34
CA GLU A 205 18.61 4.44 -20.70
C GLU A 205 17.90 3.33 -21.48
N ILE A 206 17.80 2.13 -20.89
CA ILE A 206 17.09 1.01 -21.51
C ILE A 206 15.64 1.37 -21.84
N ARG A 207 14.95 2.10 -20.94
CA ARG A 207 13.58 2.57 -21.20
C ARG A 207 13.50 3.56 -22.36
N SER A 208 14.53 4.40 -22.53
CA SER A 208 14.61 5.34 -23.63
C SER A 208 14.80 4.61 -24.96
N ASP A 209 15.67 3.59 -24.98
CA ASP A 209 16.00 2.82 -26.18
C ASP A 209 14.78 2.10 -26.78
N VAL A 210 13.92 1.54 -25.93
CA VAL A 210 12.73 0.78 -26.39
C VAL A 210 11.47 1.64 -26.57
N LYS A 211 11.54 2.94 -26.29
CA LYS A 211 10.36 3.83 -26.31
C LYS A 211 9.69 3.92 -27.67
N PHE A 212 10.47 3.94 -28.74
CA PHE A 212 9.97 4.01 -30.11
C PHE A 212 9.22 2.72 -30.47
N ASP A 213 9.80 1.56 -30.19
CA ASP A 213 9.18 0.26 -30.46
C ASP A 213 7.86 0.09 -29.69
N ILE A 214 7.83 0.48 -28.42
CA ILE A 214 6.60 0.46 -27.62
C ILE A 214 5.51 1.30 -28.29
N LYS A 215 5.83 2.54 -28.70
CA LYS A 215 4.86 3.42 -29.36
C LYS A 215 4.36 2.85 -30.68
N ARG A 216 5.25 2.27 -31.47
CA ARG A 216 4.89 1.61 -32.73
C ARG A 216 3.88 0.49 -32.52
N VAL A 217 4.15 -0.41 -31.58
CA VAL A 217 3.23 -1.52 -31.26
C VAL A 217 1.91 -1.02 -30.70
N MET A 218 1.92 -0.02 -29.80
CA MET A 218 0.69 0.60 -29.29
C MET A 218 -0.16 1.21 -30.41
N MET A 219 0.47 1.86 -31.39
CA MET A 219 -0.24 2.42 -32.54
C MET A 219 -0.86 1.33 -33.42
N GLN A 220 -0.14 0.25 -33.70
CA GLN A 220 -0.66 -0.91 -34.42
C GLN A 220 -1.86 -1.53 -33.72
N TRP A 221 -1.80 -1.72 -32.41
CA TRP A 221 -2.89 -2.31 -31.64
C TRP A 221 -4.13 -1.41 -31.54
N ARG A 222 -3.98 -0.09 -31.72
CA ARG A 222 -5.10 0.87 -31.75
C ARG A 222 -5.84 0.95 -33.07
N GLN A 223 -5.25 0.46 -34.14
CA GLN A 223 -5.92 0.40 -35.44
C GLN A 223 -7.08 -0.58 -35.40
N LEU A 224 -8.17 -0.30 -36.11
CA LEU A 224 -9.21 -1.29 -36.32
C LEU A 224 -8.66 -2.44 -37.14
N PRO A 225 -9.05 -3.70 -36.84
CA PRO A 225 -8.69 -4.82 -37.69
C PRO A 225 -9.17 -4.54 -39.12
N THR A 226 -8.30 -4.60 -40.09
CA THR A 226 -8.69 -4.60 -41.50
C THR A 226 -9.51 -5.85 -41.73
N LEU A 227 -10.78 -5.69 -42.05
CA LEU A 227 -11.58 -6.81 -42.59
C LEU A 227 -10.99 -7.10 -43.94
N ASP A 228 -10.31 -8.23 -44.11
CA ASP A 228 -10.00 -8.76 -45.41
C ASP A 228 -11.32 -9.13 -46.06
N LEU A 229 -11.82 -8.22 -46.94
CA LEU A 229 -13.08 -8.39 -47.68
C LEU A 229 -12.93 -9.37 -48.86
N PHE A 230 -11.88 -10.18 -48.86
CA PHE A 230 -11.57 -11.16 -49.92
C PHE A 230 -11.20 -12.52 -49.34
N GLU A 231 -12.18 -13.28 -48.91
CA GLU A 231 -12.20 -14.74 -48.97
C GLU A 231 -13.58 -15.20 -49.47
#